data_e4d958aee3bf20eed5140a693e2061e1
#
_entry.id   e4d958aee3bf20eed5140a693e2061e1
#
_cell.length_a   1.000
_cell.length_b   1.000
_cell.length_c   1.000
_cell.angle_alpha   90.00
_cell.angle_beta   90.00
_cell.angle_gamma   90.00
#
_symmetry.space_group_name_H-M   'P 1'
#
loop_
_entity.id
_entity.type
_entity.pdbx_description
1 polymer ?
#
loop_
_entity_poly.entity_id
_entity_poly.type
_entity_poly.pdbx_seq_one_letter_code
_entity_poly.pdbx_strand_id
1 'polypeptide(L)'
;CSIEKFVKSIYDSVHEVLQLGNYIQVYHLAAQSHVGDSFRIPTVTHQVNALGVIAFLESLRTHFKNNFRFYQASTSELFGNIKTKSKNPKTITECTPFNPESPYAIAKMAAYLTVQNYRKAYGIHAVNGILFNHESPRRGMDFVTRKITNYVAQYALNRIPGNCPLQLGNLKARRDWGDAREYVKAM
;
A
#
# COMPACT_ATOMS: atom_id res chain seq x y z
N CYS A 1 6.93 18.12 12.16
CA CYS A 1 6.42 18.83 10.96
C CYS A 1 4.93 19.07 11.17
N SER A 2 4.44 20.29 10.98
CA SER A 2 2.99 20.56 11.06
C SER A 2 2.27 19.92 9.86
N ILE A 3 1.00 19.58 10.04
CA ILE A 3 0.15 19.03 8.97
C ILE A 3 0.14 19.98 7.76
N GLU A 4 0.06 21.28 8.00
CA GLU A 4 0.09 22.31 6.95
C GLU A 4 1.37 22.25 6.11
N LYS A 5 2.55 22.14 6.75
CA LYS A 5 3.82 22.00 6.02
C LYS A 5 3.88 20.71 5.21
N PHE A 6 3.34 19.61 5.75
CA PHE A 6 3.28 18.34 5.03
C PHE A 6 2.37 18.44 3.80
N VAL A 7 1.16 18.97 3.96
CA VAL A 7 0.23 19.17 2.86
C VAL A 7 0.83 20.12 1.81
N LYS A 8 1.43 21.24 2.23
CA LYS A 8 2.09 22.19 1.32
C LYS A 8 3.21 21.51 0.52
N SER A 9 4.06 20.68 1.14
CA SER A 9 5.14 19.99 0.42
C SER A 9 4.62 19.06 -0.68
N ILE A 10 3.44 18.44 -0.48
CA ILE A 10 2.79 17.63 -1.53
C ILE A 10 2.32 18.52 -2.68
N TYR A 11 1.67 19.67 -2.37
CA TYR A 11 1.24 20.61 -3.40
C TYR A 11 2.41 21.13 -4.22
N ASP A 12 3.49 21.54 -3.57
CA ASP A 12 4.69 22.05 -4.24
C ASP A 12 5.31 20.97 -5.16
N SER A 13 5.43 19.73 -4.69
CA SER A 13 5.94 18.60 -5.49
C SER A 13 5.05 18.27 -6.69
N VAL A 14 3.72 18.33 -6.52
CA VAL A 14 2.79 18.13 -7.63
C VAL A 14 2.93 19.29 -8.64
N HIS A 15 3.10 20.52 -8.18
CA HIS A 15 3.26 21.68 -9.04
C HIS A 15 4.51 21.61 -9.93
N GLU A 16 5.63 21.10 -9.42
CA GLU A 16 6.85 20.87 -10.22
C GLU A 16 6.61 19.86 -11.35
N VAL A 17 5.87 18.79 -11.10
CA VAL A 17 5.51 17.78 -12.11
C VAL A 17 4.55 18.34 -13.18
N LEU A 18 3.77 19.36 -12.83
CA LEU A 18 2.78 19.98 -13.71
C LEU A 18 3.37 20.66 -14.96
N GLN A 19 4.64 20.98 -14.92
CA GLN A 19 5.32 21.62 -16.07
C GLN A 19 5.63 20.62 -17.20
N LEU A 20 5.33 19.32 -17.00
CA LEU A 20 5.73 18.26 -17.93
C LEU A 20 4.68 17.89 -19.00
N GLY A 21 3.45 18.43 -18.95
CA GLY A 21 2.45 18.18 -20.00
C GLY A 21 0.98 18.35 -19.58
N ASN A 22 0.10 18.29 -20.57
CA ASN A 22 -1.34 18.54 -20.41
C ASN A 22 -2.15 17.32 -19.94
N TYR A 23 -1.55 16.12 -19.85
CA TYR A 23 -2.17 14.89 -19.42
C TYR A 23 -1.18 14.02 -18.66
N ILE A 24 -1.57 13.53 -17.49
CA ILE A 24 -0.71 12.69 -16.66
C ILE A 24 -1.41 11.42 -16.19
N GLN A 25 -0.60 10.37 -16.00
CA GLN A 25 -0.98 9.17 -15.29
C GLN A 25 -0.21 9.10 -13.98
N VAL A 26 -0.93 8.97 -12.89
CA VAL A 26 -0.35 8.91 -11.54
C VAL A 26 -0.53 7.53 -10.95
N TYR A 27 0.58 6.86 -10.67
CA TYR A 27 0.62 5.61 -9.91
C TYR A 27 1.07 5.90 -8.48
N HIS A 28 0.12 6.12 -7.58
CA HIS A 28 0.39 6.50 -6.21
C HIS A 28 0.69 5.27 -5.36
N LEU A 29 1.98 4.93 -5.24
CA LEU A 29 2.51 3.80 -4.48
C LEU A 29 3.12 4.23 -3.14
N ALA A 30 3.29 5.53 -2.92
CA ALA A 30 3.91 6.08 -1.72
C ALA A 30 3.10 5.74 -0.47
N ALA A 31 3.75 5.12 0.49
CA ALA A 31 3.12 4.74 1.76
C ALA A 31 4.15 4.42 2.85
N GLN A 32 3.76 4.58 4.10
CA GLN A 32 4.33 3.81 5.19
C GLN A 32 3.71 2.41 5.09
N SER A 33 4.49 1.40 4.67
CA SER A 33 3.95 0.11 4.21
C SER A 33 4.11 -1.04 5.21
N HIS A 34 4.85 -0.84 6.31
CA HIS A 34 5.09 -1.88 7.30
C HIS A 34 3.99 -1.90 8.36
N VAL A 35 3.16 -2.96 8.37
CA VAL A 35 2.01 -3.10 9.28
C VAL A 35 2.45 -3.04 10.75
N GLY A 36 3.53 -3.73 11.13
CA GLY A 36 4.03 -3.72 12.51
C GLY A 36 4.41 -2.32 13.00
N ASP A 37 5.07 -1.51 12.17
CA ASP A 37 5.45 -0.15 12.53
C ASP A 37 4.24 0.78 12.67
N SER A 38 3.15 0.51 11.97
CA SER A 38 1.94 1.34 12.07
C SER A 38 1.38 1.40 13.50
N PHE A 39 1.59 0.36 14.31
CA PHE A 39 1.22 0.37 15.74
C PHE A 39 2.14 1.26 16.59
N ARG A 40 3.39 1.44 16.16
CA ARG A 40 4.38 2.27 16.87
C ARG A 40 4.28 3.74 16.49
N ILE A 41 3.92 4.01 15.23
CA ILE A 41 3.83 5.37 14.66
C ILE A 41 2.48 5.60 13.97
N PRO A 42 1.33 5.41 14.64
CA PRO A 42 0.01 5.47 14.00
C PRO A 42 -0.29 6.83 13.37
N THR A 43 0.09 7.92 14.02
CA THR A 43 -0.12 9.29 13.51
C THR A 43 0.61 9.50 12.17
N VAL A 44 1.89 9.14 12.09
CA VAL A 44 2.67 9.25 10.85
C VAL A 44 2.06 8.37 9.75
N THR A 45 1.65 7.15 10.13
CA THR A 45 0.98 6.22 9.18
C THR A 45 -0.27 6.86 8.59
N HIS A 46 -1.13 7.49 9.40
CA HIS A 46 -2.34 8.19 8.92
C HIS A 46 -2.02 9.44 8.10
N GLN A 47 -1.02 10.22 8.50
CA GLN A 47 -0.58 11.38 7.73
C GLN A 47 -0.15 10.98 6.31
N VAL A 48 0.70 9.96 6.20
CA VAL A 48 1.20 9.51 4.88
C VAL A 48 0.13 8.78 4.08
N ASN A 49 -0.52 7.77 4.68
CA ASN A 49 -1.36 6.84 3.94
C ASN A 49 -2.79 7.32 3.71
N ALA A 50 -3.29 8.27 4.49
CA ALA A 50 -4.64 8.82 4.35
C ALA A 50 -4.61 10.29 3.95
N LEU A 51 -4.07 11.18 4.79
CA LEU A 51 -4.04 12.61 4.53
C LEU A 51 -3.22 12.95 3.28
N GLY A 52 -2.09 12.27 3.07
CA GLY A 52 -1.26 12.43 1.88
C GLY A 52 -2.03 12.15 0.59
N VAL A 53 -2.89 11.12 0.58
CA VAL A 53 -3.72 10.80 -0.59
C VAL A 53 -4.75 11.90 -0.86
N ILE A 54 -5.39 12.43 0.18
CA ILE A 54 -6.35 13.55 0.06
C ILE A 54 -5.65 14.77 -0.53
N ALA A 55 -4.51 15.16 0.06
CA ALA A 55 -3.75 16.33 -0.40
C ALA A 55 -3.29 16.18 -1.86
N PHE A 56 -2.86 14.97 -2.25
CA PHE A 56 -2.42 14.69 -3.61
C PHE A 56 -3.58 14.76 -4.61
N LEU A 57 -4.70 14.11 -4.31
CA LEU A 57 -5.90 14.15 -5.16
C LEU A 57 -6.46 15.58 -5.29
N GLU A 58 -6.48 16.35 -4.20
CA GLU A 58 -6.96 17.73 -4.23
C GLU A 58 -6.03 18.61 -5.06
N SER A 59 -4.72 18.42 -4.93
CA SER A 59 -3.75 19.13 -5.78
C SER A 59 -3.94 18.82 -7.26
N LEU A 60 -4.10 17.53 -7.62
CA LEU A 60 -4.37 17.13 -9.00
C LEU A 60 -5.67 17.73 -9.52
N ARG A 61 -6.74 17.65 -8.74
CA ARG A 61 -8.06 18.15 -9.11
C ARG A 61 -8.04 19.68 -9.39
N THR A 62 -7.35 20.43 -8.56
CA THR A 62 -7.30 21.90 -8.69
C THR A 62 -6.45 22.36 -9.88
N HIS A 63 -5.37 21.65 -10.18
CA HIS A 63 -4.44 22.03 -11.24
C HIS A 63 -4.78 21.43 -12.62
N PHE A 64 -5.16 20.14 -12.66
CA PHE A 64 -5.41 19.43 -13.93
C PHE A 64 -6.89 19.31 -14.27
N LYS A 65 -7.79 19.71 -13.38
CA LYS A 65 -9.23 19.46 -13.52
C LYS A 65 -9.46 17.96 -13.71
N ASN A 66 -9.90 17.50 -14.89
CA ASN A 66 -10.13 16.09 -15.18
C ASN A 66 -9.09 15.50 -16.18
N ASN A 67 -7.99 16.21 -16.42
CA ASN A 67 -7.00 15.77 -17.41
C ASN A 67 -5.89 14.87 -16.80
N PHE A 68 -6.28 13.94 -15.92
CA PHE A 68 -5.37 12.96 -15.33
C PHE A 68 -6.07 11.63 -15.05
N ARG A 69 -5.27 10.58 -14.91
CA ARG A 69 -5.68 9.28 -14.35
C ARG A 69 -4.91 9.02 -13.07
N PHE A 70 -5.61 8.55 -12.06
CA PHE A 70 -5.03 8.28 -10.76
C PHE A 70 -5.26 6.83 -10.34
N TYR A 71 -4.17 6.11 -10.10
CA TYR A 71 -4.17 4.78 -9.52
C TYR A 71 -3.67 4.85 -8.07
N GLN A 72 -4.49 4.40 -7.12
CA GLN A 72 -4.12 4.26 -5.71
C GLN A 72 -3.76 2.83 -5.40
N ALA A 73 -2.53 2.58 -4.93
CA ALA A 73 -2.18 1.32 -4.34
C ALA A 73 -2.94 1.13 -3.00
N SER A 74 -3.92 0.25 -3.03
CA SER A 74 -4.62 -0.21 -1.85
C SER A 74 -4.00 -1.53 -1.35
N THR A 75 -4.68 -2.29 -0.52
CA THR A 75 -4.08 -3.45 0.15
C THR A 75 -5.11 -4.51 0.50
N SER A 76 -4.71 -5.78 0.49
CA SER A 76 -5.50 -6.89 1.03
C SER A 76 -5.75 -6.80 2.55
N GLU A 77 -4.95 -6.00 3.27
CA GLU A 77 -5.14 -5.76 4.71
C GLU A 77 -6.48 -5.05 5.03
N LEU A 78 -7.16 -4.48 4.02
CA LEU A 78 -8.52 -3.97 4.16
C LEU A 78 -9.50 -5.04 4.65
N PHE A 79 -9.28 -6.30 4.28
CA PHE A 79 -10.16 -7.41 4.63
C PHE A 79 -9.92 -7.97 6.03
N GLY A 80 -8.77 -7.66 6.65
CA GLY A 80 -8.38 -8.18 7.96
C GLY A 80 -8.33 -9.70 8.02
N ASN A 81 -8.50 -10.25 9.21
CA ASN A 81 -8.62 -11.69 9.41
C ASN A 81 -10.06 -12.14 9.20
N ILE A 82 -10.35 -12.68 8.04
CA ILE A 82 -11.67 -13.24 7.77
C ILE A 82 -11.84 -14.52 8.58
N LYS A 83 -12.50 -14.41 9.73
CA LYS A 83 -12.90 -15.57 10.54
C LYS A 83 -14.06 -16.26 9.84
N THR A 84 -13.80 -17.33 9.12
CA THR A 84 -14.86 -18.18 8.60
C THR A 84 -15.14 -19.30 9.59
N LYS A 85 -16.40 -19.51 9.98
CA LYS A 85 -16.85 -20.70 10.72
C LYS A 85 -16.84 -21.95 9.81
N SER A 86 -16.59 -21.77 8.53
CA SER A 86 -16.54 -22.84 7.52
C SER A 86 -15.16 -23.51 7.48
N LYS A 87 -15.14 -24.84 7.27
CA LYS A 87 -13.91 -25.62 7.04
C LYS A 87 -13.19 -25.20 5.75
N ASN A 88 -13.89 -24.54 4.81
CA ASN A 88 -13.30 -23.98 3.60
C ASN A 88 -13.05 -22.48 3.78
N PRO A 89 -11.82 -21.97 3.58
CA PRO A 89 -11.55 -20.55 3.59
C PRO A 89 -12.42 -19.89 2.50
N LYS A 90 -13.21 -18.86 2.88
CA LYS A 90 -13.94 -18.07 1.89
C LYS A 90 -12.92 -17.38 0.99
N THR A 91 -13.10 -17.50 -0.31
CA THR A 91 -12.39 -16.69 -1.29
C THR A 91 -12.72 -15.22 -1.05
N ILE A 92 -11.70 -14.37 -0.97
CA ILE A 92 -11.86 -12.93 -0.91
C ILE A 92 -12.21 -12.44 -2.32
N THR A 93 -13.23 -11.62 -2.41
CA THR A 93 -13.67 -10.96 -3.65
C THR A 93 -13.86 -9.47 -3.38
N GLU A 94 -14.11 -8.69 -4.43
CA GLU A 94 -14.39 -7.26 -4.32
C GLU A 94 -15.66 -6.95 -3.52
N CYS A 95 -16.55 -7.93 -3.38
CA CYS A 95 -17.77 -7.83 -2.57
C CYS A 95 -17.57 -8.22 -1.10
N THR A 96 -16.38 -8.69 -0.73
CA THR A 96 -16.09 -9.06 0.65
C THR A 96 -16.05 -7.80 1.52
N PRO A 97 -16.79 -7.76 2.65
CA PRO A 97 -16.76 -6.60 3.54
C PRO A 97 -15.35 -6.34 4.10
N PHE A 98 -14.98 -5.07 4.17
CA PHE A 98 -13.73 -4.65 4.79
C PHE A 98 -13.82 -4.77 6.32
N ASN A 99 -12.73 -5.23 6.94
CA ASN A 99 -12.54 -5.35 8.38
C ASN A 99 -11.09 -5.03 8.76
N PRO A 100 -10.62 -3.77 8.61
CA PRO A 100 -9.24 -3.41 8.88
C PRO A 100 -8.88 -3.59 10.35
N GLU A 101 -7.76 -4.29 10.62
CA GLU A 101 -7.33 -4.67 11.98
C GLU A 101 -6.00 -4.02 12.40
N SER A 102 -5.52 -3.01 11.67
CA SER A 102 -4.30 -2.28 12.01
C SER A 102 -4.40 -0.80 11.66
N PRO A 103 -3.62 0.10 12.29
CA PRO A 103 -3.57 1.50 11.89
C PRO A 103 -3.20 1.69 10.42
N TYR A 104 -2.33 0.84 9.87
CA TYR A 104 -2.02 0.79 8.44
C TYR A 104 -3.27 0.50 7.61
N ALA A 105 -4.01 -0.56 7.92
CA ALA A 105 -5.19 -0.96 7.18
C ALA A 105 -6.31 0.09 7.26
N ILE A 106 -6.50 0.72 8.43
CA ILE A 106 -7.47 1.80 8.64
C ILE A 106 -7.09 3.02 7.78
N ALA A 107 -5.83 3.42 7.77
CA ALA A 107 -5.36 4.54 6.95
C ALA A 107 -5.53 4.25 5.44
N LYS A 108 -5.22 3.03 5.00
CA LYS A 108 -5.45 2.58 3.62
C LYS A 108 -6.94 2.50 3.26
N MET A 109 -7.80 2.14 4.21
CA MET A 109 -9.26 2.19 4.01
C MET A 109 -9.76 3.63 3.83
N ALA A 110 -9.27 4.56 4.63
CA ALA A 110 -9.58 5.97 4.45
C ALA A 110 -9.17 6.47 3.04
N ALA A 111 -7.97 6.13 2.58
CA ALA A 111 -7.53 6.43 1.22
C ALA A 111 -8.42 5.78 0.15
N TYR A 112 -8.78 4.52 0.31
CA TYR A 112 -9.68 3.80 -0.60
C TYR A 112 -11.03 4.49 -0.75
N LEU A 113 -11.66 4.85 0.36
CA LEU A 113 -12.94 5.57 0.38
C LEU A 113 -12.81 6.99 -0.19
N THR A 114 -11.70 7.67 0.06
CA THR A 114 -11.40 8.99 -0.52
C THR A 114 -11.36 8.90 -2.05
N VAL A 115 -10.64 7.94 -2.62
CA VAL A 115 -10.59 7.75 -4.08
C VAL A 115 -11.97 7.49 -4.67
N GLN A 116 -12.78 6.66 -4.01
CA GLN A 116 -14.16 6.42 -4.44
C GLN A 116 -15.02 7.70 -4.37
N ASN A 117 -14.86 8.48 -3.31
CA ASN A 117 -15.59 9.73 -3.13
C ASN A 117 -15.22 10.74 -4.21
N TYR A 118 -13.92 10.95 -4.48
CA TYR A 118 -13.45 11.89 -5.50
C TYR A 118 -13.92 11.49 -6.90
N ARG A 119 -13.92 10.20 -7.23
CA ARG A 119 -14.48 9.70 -8.49
C ARG A 119 -15.95 10.05 -8.64
N LYS A 120 -16.76 9.85 -7.59
CA LYS A 120 -18.19 10.13 -7.60
C LYS A 120 -18.51 11.63 -7.57
N ALA A 121 -17.82 12.38 -6.71
CA ALA A 121 -18.13 13.78 -6.47
C ALA A 121 -17.62 14.70 -7.59
N TYR A 122 -16.46 14.40 -8.17
CA TYR A 122 -15.78 15.26 -9.12
C TYR A 122 -15.64 14.67 -10.53
N GLY A 123 -16.10 13.44 -10.77
CA GLY A 123 -16.05 12.80 -12.08
C GLY A 123 -14.63 12.46 -12.57
N ILE A 124 -13.63 12.43 -11.70
CA ILE A 124 -12.24 12.13 -12.06
C ILE A 124 -12.02 10.64 -12.28
N HIS A 125 -11.11 10.29 -13.20
CA HIS A 125 -10.68 8.92 -13.39
C HIS A 125 -9.69 8.51 -12.28
N ALA A 126 -10.24 7.98 -11.19
CA ALA A 126 -9.46 7.50 -10.05
C ALA A 126 -9.87 6.07 -9.66
N VAL A 127 -8.91 5.18 -9.53
CA VAL A 127 -9.13 3.76 -9.24
C VAL A 127 -8.29 3.29 -8.06
N ASN A 128 -8.76 2.24 -7.38
CA ASN A 128 -8.02 1.55 -6.33
C ASN A 128 -7.61 0.17 -6.83
N GLY A 129 -6.32 -0.17 -6.75
CA GLY A 129 -5.86 -1.54 -6.92
C GLY A 129 -5.72 -2.21 -5.57
N ILE A 130 -6.52 -3.23 -5.27
CA ILE A 130 -6.42 -4.00 -4.03
C ILE A 130 -5.31 -5.03 -4.19
N LEU A 131 -4.11 -4.65 -3.75
CA LEU A 131 -2.92 -5.47 -3.92
C LEU A 131 -2.81 -6.50 -2.78
N PHE A 132 -2.65 -7.75 -3.16
CA PHE A 132 -2.18 -8.81 -2.28
C PHE A 132 -0.65 -8.77 -2.18
N ASN A 133 -0.02 -9.77 -1.55
CA ASN A 133 1.43 -9.76 -1.40
C ASN A 133 2.11 -9.92 -2.77
N HIS A 134 2.86 -8.94 -3.18
CA HIS A 134 3.60 -8.93 -4.44
C HIS A 134 5.10 -8.85 -4.14
N GLU A 135 5.83 -9.80 -4.68
CA GLU A 135 7.21 -10.07 -4.33
C GLU A 135 8.14 -9.88 -5.53
N SER A 136 9.39 -9.52 -5.24
CA SER A 136 10.44 -9.40 -6.25
C SER A 136 11.82 -9.46 -5.60
N PRO A 137 12.92 -9.56 -6.37
CA PRO A 137 14.29 -9.41 -5.85
C PRO A 137 14.53 -8.06 -5.14
N ARG A 138 13.69 -7.05 -5.39
CA ARG A 138 13.74 -5.72 -4.76
C ARG A 138 12.95 -5.61 -3.47
N ARG A 139 12.31 -6.70 -3.01
CA ARG A 139 11.51 -6.69 -1.77
C ARG A 139 12.38 -6.26 -0.58
N GLY A 140 11.84 -5.40 0.28
CA GLY A 140 12.53 -4.92 1.48
C GLY A 140 12.92 -6.06 2.43
N MET A 141 14.04 -5.90 3.13
CA MET A 141 14.63 -6.92 4.02
C MET A 141 13.72 -7.31 5.20
N ASP A 142 12.81 -6.44 5.59
CA ASP A 142 11.88 -6.68 6.72
C ASP A 142 10.70 -7.59 6.38
N PHE A 143 10.52 -7.89 5.09
CA PHE A 143 9.43 -8.75 4.62
C PHE A 143 9.83 -10.23 4.59
N VAL A 144 8.88 -11.11 4.89
CA VAL A 144 9.10 -12.53 5.15
C VAL A 144 9.83 -13.25 4.02
N THR A 145 9.45 -13.04 2.77
CA THR A 145 10.08 -13.68 1.60
C THR A 145 11.56 -13.29 1.48
N ARG A 146 11.86 -12.00 1.68
CA ARG A 146 13.24 -11.52 1.64
C ARG A 146 14.05 -11.97 2.84
N LYS A 147 13.44 -12.04 4.03
CA LYS A 147 14.08 -12.63 5.22
C LYS A 147 14.51 -14.07 4.95
N ILE A 148 13.61 -14.89 4.38
CA ILE A 148 13.90 -16.30 4.07
C ILE A 148 15.01 -16.42 3.02
N THR A 149 14.89 -15.74 1.88
CA THR A 149 15.88 -15.83 0.80
C THR A 149 17.26 -15.33 1.23
N ASN A 150 17.32 -14.25 2.01
CA ASN A 150 18.57 -13.74 2.55
C ASN A 150 19.19 -14.71 3.55
N TYR A 151 18.37 -15.27 4.47
CA TYR A 151 18.85 -16.25 5.43
C TYR A 151 19.46 -17.50 4.72
N VAL A 152 18.76 -18.03 3.73
CA VAL A 152 19.25 -19.19 2.95
C VAL A 152 20.57 -18.87 2.25
N ALA A 153 20.67 -17.67 1.64
CA ALA A 153 21.89 -17.24 0.99
C ALA A 153 23.07 -17.10 1.98
N GLN A 154 22.83 -16.50 3.14
CA GLN A 154 23.86 -16.34 4.18
C GLN A 154 24.30 -17.70 4.76
N TYR A 155 23.34 -18.61 4.97
CA TYR A 155 23.62 -19.97 5.42
C TYR A 155 24.47 -20.74 4.40
N ALA A 156 24.08 -20.73 3.13
CA ALA A 156 24.81 -21.38 2.04
C ALA A 156 26.26 -20.85 1.86
N LEU A 157 26.47 -19.59 2.21
CA LEU A 157 27.79 -18.95 2.18
C LEU A 157 28.59 -19.13 3.49
N ASN A 158 28.13 -19.98 4.42
CA ASN A 158 28.71 -20.16 5.75
C ASN A 158 28.92 -18.85 6.54
N ARG A 159 28.05 -17.87 6.34
CA ARG A 159 28.12 -16.57 7.03
C ARG A 159 27.32 -16.50 8.32
N ILE A 160 26.48 -17.53 8.58
CA ILE A 160 25.74 -17.69 9.82
C ILE A 160 25.99 -19.10 10.37
N PRO A 161 26.10 -19.28 11.70
CA PRO A 161 26.25 -20.60 12.32
C PRO A 161 25.07 -21.51 12.00
N GLY A 162 25.33 -22.82 11.78
CA GLY A 162 24.28 -23.82 11.50
C GLY A 162 23.24 -24.02 12.61
N ASN A 163 23.56 -23.57 13.83
CA ASN A 163 22.65 -23.61 14.98
C ASN A 163 21.90 -22.29 15.23
N CYS A 164 21.97 -21.34 14.31
CA CYS A 164 21.26 -20.06 14.41
C CYS A 164 19.97 -20.11 13.58
N PRO A 165 18.80 -20.40 14.17
CA PRO A 165 17.56 -20.55 13.42
C PRO A 165 17.04 -19.20 12.91
N LEU A 166 16.39 -19.23 11.72
CA LEU A 166 15.67 -18.07 11.21
C LEU A 166 14.48 -17.73 12.11
N GLN A 167 14.45 -16.53 12.63
CA GLN A 167 13.34 -16.05 13.44
C GLN A 167 12.25 -15.48 12.54
N LEU A 168 11.08 -16.07 12.59
CA LEU A 168 9.87 -15.61 11.89
C LEU A 168 8.74 -15.41 12.91
N GLY A 169 7.73 -14.60 12.52
CA GLY A 169 6.53 -14.39 13.32
C GLY A 169 5.59 -15.60 13.28
N ASN A 170 4.32 -15.39 12.95
CA ASN A 170 3.32 -16.44 12.88
C ASN A 170 3.56 -17.40 11.71
N LEU A 171 4.08 -18.59 11.99
CA LEU A 171 4.36 -19.63 10.99
C LEU A 171 3.09 -20.24 10.36
N LYS A 172 1.91 -20.02 10.97
CA LYS A 172 0.62 -20.50 10.45
C LYS A 172 -0.08 -19.47 9.56
N ALA A 173 0.51 -18.29 9.39
CA ALA A 173 -0.06 -17.24 8.53
C ALA A 173 -0.12 -17.73 7.08
N ARG A 174 -1.27 -17.52 6.44
CA ARG A 174 -1.45 -17.77 5.01
C ARG A 174 -1.47 -16.43 4.28
N ARG A 175 -0.83 -16.38 3.12
CA ARG A 175 -0.78 -15.19 2.27
C ARG A 175 -0.88 -15.62 0.81
N ASP A 176 -1.50 -14.78 0.01
CA ASP A 176 -1.49 -14.89 -1.44
C ASP A 176 -0.29 -14.08 -1.96
N TRP A 177 0.65 -14.73 -2.62
CA TRP A 177 1.86 -14.12 -3.16
C TRP A 177 1.89 -14.19 -4.68
N GLY A 178 2.16 -13.06 -5.31
CA GLY A 178 2.38 -12.97 -6.74
C GLY A 178 3.69 -12.28 -7.08
N ASP A 179 4.08 -12.33 -8.34
CA ASP A 179 5.23 -11.60 -8.86
C ASP A 179 4.85 -10.13 -9.09
N ALA A 180 5.62 -9.19 -8.56
CA ALA A 180 5.37 -7.76 -8.70
C ALA A 180 5.28 -7.31 -10.17
N ARG A 181 5.98 -7.99 -11.09
CA ARG A 181 5.93 -7.69 -12.54
C ARG A 181 4.56 -7.98 -13.14
N GLU A 182 3.86 -8.99 -12.64
CA GLU A 182 2.49 -9.29 -13.09
C GLU A 182 1.49 -8.26 -12.56
N TYR A 183 1.68 -7.81 -11.32
CA TYR A 183 0.86 -6.73 -10.76
C TYR A 183 1.01 -5.42 -11.54
N VAL A 184 2.25 -5.07 -11.94
CA VAL A 184 2.51 -3.86 -12.74
C VAL A 184 1.83 -3.91 -14.11
N LYS A 185 1.70 -5.09 -14.73
CA LYS A 185 0.96 -5.23 -15.99
C LYS A 185 -0.54 -4.94 -15.83
N ALA A 186 -1.09 -5.19 -14.63
CA ALA A 186 -2.50 -4.93 -14.34
C ALA A 186 -2.77 -3.46 -13.98
N MET A 187 -1.75 -2.71 -13.58
CA MET A 187 -1.84 -1.28 -13.29
C MET A 187 -1.95 -0.44 -14.56
#